data_c199316a6443fbe650b84c99d3ad1f71
#
_entry.id   c199316a6443fbe650b84c99d3ad1f71
#
_cell.length_a   1.000
_cell.length_b   1.000
_cell.length_c   1.000
_cell.angle_alpha   90.00
_cell.angle_beta   90.00
_cell.angle_gamma   90.00
#
_symmetry.space_group_name_H-M   'P 1'
#
loop_
_entity.id
_entity.type
_entity.pdbx_description
1 polymer ?
#
loop_
_entity_poly.entity_id
_entity_poly.type
_entity_poly.pdbx_seq_one_letter_code
_entity_poly.pdbx_strand_id
1 'polypeptide(L)'
;MGEVTGNIVVSVLQAVRRLTSKVNARLLVCVGFWMTGHAASMIITSQPLPQTDCYGNHVEFSVTVSGSVGTVYYQWQQKPPGGNFENINGANSALLNIDNIGVNKQNVNGTEYRVLITDDCGTITSDAALLSINSIKDLTPAVVNSTICNGGTMTYMLSTEGNVISNGYQWSWNNGSGWTFLSDGGAYSGTTTSQLTISNATVAQSGSYRVSVTFATLNQPPGDPTCVETSFTRERNLLVRTPLVPPVASDNQQICYGNLPSALTAIPASGGSGPNYTYQWQSSPNGFTWTDITGANILSYSPPALMATTYYRIIATDGGTPHCGTVYSGSVLIFVNQIPATSPIYHR
;
A
#
# COMPACT_ATOMS: atom_id res chain seq x y z
N MET A 1 1.70 82.46 28.29
CA MET A 1 2.10 81.11 27.88
C MET A 1 1.46 80.69 26.54
N GLY A 2 1.14 81.60 25.67
CA GLY A 2 0.43 81.27 24.41
C GLY A 2 1.19 81.51 23.11
N GLU A 3 2.40 82.07 23.11
CA GLU A 3 3.12 82.43 21.87
C GLU A 3 4.26 81.48 21.49
N VAL A 4 4.69 80.57 22.36
CA VAL A 4 5.83 79.67 22.10
C VAL A 4 5.42 78.40 21.30
N THR A 5 4.15 78.00 21.39
CA THR A 5 3.66 76.81 20.70
C THR A 5 3.32 77.07 19.21
N GLY A 6 2.98 78.33 18.84
CA GLY A 6 2.67 78.66 17.44
C GLY A 6 3.90 78.68 16.52
N ASN A 7 5.08 79.07 17.02
CA ASN A 7 6.30 79.20 16.24
C ASN A 7 6.97 77.86 16.00
N ILE A 8 6.79 76.90 16.87
CA ILE A 8 7.38 75.50 16.67
C ILE A 8 6.57 74.76 15.59
N VAL A 9 5.26 74.90 15.57
CA VAL A 9 4.39 74.25 14.56
C VAL A 9 4.66 74.83 13.16
N VAL A 10 4.86 76.12 13.02
CA VAL A 10 5.15 76.77 11.71
C VAL A 10 6.55 76.39 11.22
N SER A 11 7.56 76.34 12.11
CA SER A 11 8.92 75.94 11.71
C SER A 11 9.03 74.44 11.32
N VAL A 12 8.26 73.57 11.96
CA VAL A 12 8.19 72.14 11.60
C VAL A 12 7.47 71.94 10.25
N LEU A 13 6.37 72.69 10.01
CA LEU A 13 5.68 72.68 8.72
C LEU A 13 6.51 73.22 7.57
N GLN A 14 7.37 74.22 7.80
CA GLN A 14 8.31 74.73 6.79
C GLN A 14 9.49 73.82 6.57
N ALA A 15 9.99 73.08 7.57
CA ALA A 15 10.99 72.03 7.42
C ALA A 15 10.44 70.83 6.63
N VAL A 16 9.23 70.42 6.87
CA VAL A 16 8.54 69.34 6.11
C VAL A 16 8.32 69.79 4.65
N ARG A 17 7.98 71.02 4.34
CA ARG A 17 7.84 71.56 2.96
C ARG A 17 9.18 71.60 2.21
N ARG A 18 10.34 71.73 2.86
CA ARG A 18 11.67 71.70 2.22
C ARG A 18 12.17 70.28 1.95
N LEU A 19 11.64 69.27 2.65
CA LEU A 19 11.96 67.87 2.46
C LEU A 19 11.11 67.22 1.34
N THR A 20 9.99 67.86 0.92
CA THR A 20 9.05 67.27 -0.06
C THR A 20 9.53 67.29 -1.51
N SER A 21 10.68 67.84 -1.85
CA SER A 21 11.21 67.74 -3.21
C SER A 21 11.98 66.45 -3.52
N LYS A 22 12.18 65.60 -2.53
CA LYS A 22 12.92 64.32 -2.69
C LYS A 22 12.43 63.14 -1.88
N VAL A 23 11.29 63.26 -1.14
CA VAL A 23 10.77 62.14 -0.33
C VAL A 23 9.45 61.68 -0.96
N ASN A 24 9.35 60.38 -1.20
CA ASN A 24 8.15 59.74 -1.74
C ASN A 24 6.91 60.10 -0.92
N ALA A 25 5.80 60.48 -1.58
CA ALA A 25 4.51 60.85 -0.95
C ALA A 25 4.01 59.79 0.06
N ARG A 26 4.41 58.54 -0.09
CA ARG A 26 4.10 57.44 0.83
C ARG A 26 4.68 57.64 2.25
N LEU A 27 5.87 58.19 2.37
CA LEU A 27 6.52 58.42 3.67
C LEU A 27 5.85 59.55 4.46
N LEU A 28 5.21 60.51 3.78
CA LEU A 28 4.54 61.65 4.42
C LEU A 28 3.22 61.23 5.10
N VAL A 29 2.50 60.25 4.58
CA VAL A 29 1.24 59.76 5.16
C VAL A 29 1.53 59.06 6.50
N CYS A 30 2.58 58.25 6.59
CA CYS A 30 2.93 57.56 7.83
C CYS A 30 3.48 58.48 8.93
N VAL A 31 4.24 59.53 8.57
CA VAL A 31 4.76 60.54 9.54
C VAL A 31 3.64 61.46 10.04
N GLY A 32 2.67 61.82 9.20
CA GLY A 32 1.48 62.61 9.58
C GLY A 32 0.59 61.92 10.63
N PHE A 33 0.48 60.64 10.58
CA PHE A 33 -0.27 59.82 11.55
C PHE A 33 0.42 59.76 12.93
N TRP A 34 1.75 59.82 12.98
CA TRP A 34 2.53 59.89 14.25
C TRP A 34 2.27 61.22 15.04
N MET A 35 1.99 62.31 14.34
CA MET A 35 1.73 63.61 14.98
C MET A 35 0.34 63.73 15.60
N THR A 36 -0.61 62.88 15.24
CA THR A 36 -1.98 62.87 15.79
C THR A 36 -2.20 61.87 16.93
N GLY A 37 -1.11 61.21 17.41
CA GLY A 37 -1.17 60.30 18.55
C GLY A 37 -1.76 58.90 18.28
N HIS A 38 -2.05 58.59 17.03
CA HIS A 38 -2.48 57.27 16.62
C HIS A 38 -1.40 56.65 15.70
N ALA A 39 -0.58 55.80 16.23
CA ALA A 39 0.30 54.95 15.44
C ALA A 39 -0.58 53.91 14.72
N ALA A 40 -1.04 54.23 13.52
CA ALA A 40 -1.62 53.23 12.64
C ALA A 40 -0.48 52.32 12.14
N SER A 41 -0.28 51.23 12.82
CA SER A 41 0.65 50.17 12.40
C SER A 41 -0.22 49.04 11.90
N MET A 42 -0.01 48.64 10.65
CA MET A 42 -0.67 47.44 10.11
C MET A 42 -0.27 46.22 10.97
N ILE A 43 -1.27 45.46 11.40
CA ILE A 43 -1.09 44.25 12.18
C ILE A 43 -1.82 43.09 11.52
N ILE A 44 -1.28 41.90 11.65
CA ILE A 44 -1.99 40.68 11.25
C ILE A 44 -2.91 40.27 12.38
N THR A 45 -4.20 40.19 12.11
CA THR A 45 -5.25 39.81 13.07
C THR A 45 -5.58 38.32 13.01
N SER A 46 -5.32 37.67 11.87
CA SER A 46 -5.36 36.19 11.71
C SER A 46 -4.19 35.75 10.88
N GLN A 47 -3.36 34.86 11.44
CA GLN A 47 -2.24 34.23 10.75
C GLN A 47 -2.74 33.09 9.85
N PRO A 48 -2.02 32.76 8.77
CA PRO A 48 -2.27 31.55 8.02
C PRO A 48 -2.13 30.32 8.93
N LEU A 49 -3.09 29.39 8.85
CA LEU A 49 -3.09 28.17 9.65
C LEU A 49 -2.48 27.01 8.85
N PRO A 50 -1.77 26.06 9.51
CA PRO A 50 -1.33 24.83 8.88
C PRO A 50 -2.49 24.06 8.25
N GLN A 51 -2.26 23.46 7.09
CA GLN A 51 -3.28 22.72 6.34
C GLN A 51 -2.85 21.25 6.23
N THR A 52 -3.82 20.32 6.31
CA THR A 52 -3.60 18.90 6.06
C THR A 52 -4.75 18.34 5.23
N ASP A 53 -4.43 17.71 4.08
CA ASP A 53 -5.41 17.04 3.24
C ASP A 53 -4.78 15.87 2.47
N CYS A 54 -5.58 15.11 1.71
CA CYS A 54 -5.11 14.04 0.87
C CYS A 54 -4.42 14.53 -0.40
N TYR A 55 -3.50 13.70 -0.91
CA TYR A 55 -2.83 13.91 -2.18
C TYR A 55 -3.84 14.18 -3.31
N GLY A 56 -3.58 15.21 -4.10
CA GLY A 56 -4.42 15.62 -5.21
C GLY A 56 -5.59 16.54 -4.85
N ASN A 57 -5.86 16.76 -3.57
CA ASN A 57 -6.90 17.65 -3.10
C ASN A 57 -6.49 19.13 -3.17
N HIS A 58 -7.32 19.99 -2.62
CA HIS A 58 -7.22 21.44 -2.60
C HIS A 58 -7.10 21.93 -1.15
N VAL A 59 -6.24 22.95 -0.90
CA VAL A 59 -6.12 23.62 0.39
C VAL A 59 -6.13 25.13 0.22
N GLU A 60 -6.53 25.85 1.27
CA GLU A 60 -6.60 27.32 1.30
C GLU A 60 -5.80 27.86 2.48
N PHE A 61 -4.95 28.86 2.22
CA PHE A 61 -4.31 29.67 3.26
C PHE A 61 -4.86 31.09 3.21
N SER A 62 -5.22 31.65 4.36
CA SER A 62 -5.77 32.98 4.44
C SER A 62 -5.09 33.80 5.52
N VAL A 63 -5.11 35.11 5.34
CA VAL A 63 -4.61 36.09 6.30
C VAL A 63 -5.61 37.25 6.43
N THR A 64 -5.72 37.80 7.62
CA THR A 64 -6.46 39.07 7.81
C THR A 64 -5.57 40.10 8.49
N VAL A 65 -5.74 41.35 8.10
CA VAL A 65 -4.99 42.49 8.64
C VAL A 65 -5.91 43.61 9.08
N SER A 66 -5.46 44.46 9.99
CA SER A 66 -6.12 45.67 10.38
C SER A 66 -5.10 46.81 10.57
N GLY A 67 -5.59 48.07 10.66
CA GLY A 67 -4.75 49.25 10.87
C GLY A 67 -3.89 49.64 9.65
N SER A 68 -4.18 49.08 8.46
CA SER A 68 -3.50 49.46 7.22
C SER A 68 -3.77 50.85 6.77
N VAL A 69 -2.81 51.50 6.13
CA VAL A 69 -2.90 52.83 5.55
C VAL A 69 -2.74 52.75 4.03
N GLY A 70 -3.75 53.25 3.30
CA GLY A 70 -3.76 53.20 1.83
C GLY A 70 -4.11 51.83 1.28
N THR A 71 -3.49 51.44 0.15
CA THR A 71 -3.78 50.17 -0.53
C THR A 71 -2.91 49.05 0.02
N VAL A 72 -3.54 47.95 0.36
CA VAL A 72 -2.83 46.75 0.84
C VAL A 72 -2.47 45.83 -0.35
N TYR A 73 -1.23 45.45 -0.43
CA TYR A 73 -0.68 44.50 -1.41
C TYR A 73 -0.22 43.24 -0.71
N TYR A 74 -0.51 42.09 -1.30
CA TYR A 74 -0.13 40.78 -0.81
C TYR A 74 0.87 40.13 -1.77
N GLN A 75 1.81 39.36 -1.26
CA GLN A 75 2.68 38.45 -2.03
C GLN A 75 2.92 37.19 -1.23
N TRP A 76 2.30 36.10 -1.62
CA TRP A 76 2.58 34.81 -1.02
C TRP A 76 3.91 34.26 -1.45
N GLN A 77 4.54 33.58 -0.53
CA GLN A 77 5.80 32.87 -0.71
C GLN A 77 5.64 31.41 -0.28
N GLN A 78 6.35 30.51 -0.97
CA GLN A 78 6.45 29.10 -0.63
C GLN A 78 7.90 28.73 -0.33
N LYS A 79 8.08 27.73 0.54
CA LYS A 79 9.38 27.15 0.88
C LYS A 79 9.25 25.64 0.88
N PRO A 80 9.65 24.94 -0.17
CA PRO A 80 9.73 23.47 -0.18
C PRO A 80 10.71 22.98 0.89
N PRO A 81 10.58 21.70 1.36
CA PRO A 81 11.53 21.11 2.31
C PRO A 81 12.99 21.28 1.86
N GLY A 82 13.82 21.83 2.73
CA GLY A 82 15.24 22.11 2.44
C GLY A 82 15.52 23.29 1.52
N GLY A 83 14.48 24.00 1.03
CA GLY A 83 14.60 25.19 0.18
C GLY A 83 14.55 26.50 0.94
N ASN A 84 14.43 27.59 0.20
CA ASN A 84 14.22 28.97 0.71
C ASN A 84 12.83 29.46 0.35
N PHE A 85 12.36 30.55 0.98
CA PHE A 85 11.14 31.20 0.59
C PHE A 85 11.28 31.92 -0.75
N GLU A 86 10.41 31.56 -1.70
CA GLU A 86 10.33 32.14 -3.04
C GLU A 86 8.93 32.65 -3.32
N ASN A 87 8.81 33.73 -4.08
CA ASN A 87 7.51 34.31 -4.43
C ASN A 87 6.72 33.37 -5.33
N ILE A 88 5.45 33.19 -5.00
CA ILE A 88 4.48 32.50 -5.84
C ILE A 88 3.93 33.50 -6.87
N ASN A 89 4.17 33.27 -8.14
CA ASN A 89 3.75 34.17 -9.20
C ASN A 89 2.21 34.29 -9.24
N GLY A 90 1.71 35.53 -9.23
CA GLY A 90 0.28 35.83 -9.27
C GLY A 90 -0.48 35.65 -7.95
N ALA A 91 0.17 35.23 -6.85
CA ALA A 91 -0.44 35.04 -5.55
C ALA A 91 -0.42 36.35 -4.73
N ASN A 92 -1.35 37.29 -5.06
CA ASN A 92 -1.41 38.67 -4.54
C ASN A 92 -2.77 39.02 -3.89
N SER A 93 -3.45 38.01 -3.38
CA SER A 93 -4.70 38.16 -2.58
C SER A 93 -4.43 37.80 -1.12
N ALA A 94 -5.36 38.21 -0.22
CA ALA A 94 -5.37 37.74 1.17
C ALA A 94 -5.62 36.22 1.29
N LEU A 95 -6.14 35.59 0.25
CA LEU A 95 -6.40 34.16 0.13
C LEU A 95 -5.43 33.55 -0.90
N LEU A 96 -4.81 32.44 -0.55
CA LEU A 96 -4.00 31.59 -1.44
C LEU A 96 -4.68 30.23 -1.57
N ASN A 97 -5.05 29.89 -2.81
CA ASN A 97 -5.58 28.57 -3.17
C ASN A 97 -4.51 27.71 -3.80
N ILE A 98 -4.39 26.48 -3.33
CA ILE A 98 -3.46 25.47 -3.82
C ILE A 98 -4.25 24.24 -4.26
N ASP A 99 -4.32 24.01 -5.56
CA ASP A 99 -4.98 22.86 -6.15
C ASP A 99 -3.98 21.72 -6.38
N ASN A 100 -4.48 20.47 -6.35
CA ASN A 100 -3.71 19.27 -6.68
C ASN A 100 -2.42 19.15 -5.85
N ILE A 101 -2.55 19.29 -4.51
CA ILE A 101 -1.41 19.18 -3.59
C ILE A 101 -0.66 17.85 -3.77
N GLY A 102 0.68 17.91 -3.75
CA GLY A 102 1.54 16.74 -3.95
C GLY A 102 1.77 16.33 -5.41
N VAL A 103 0.92 16.76 -6.35
CA VAL A 103 1.07 16.42 -7.78
C VAL A 103 2.25 17.16 -8.40
N ASN A 104 2.44 18.43 -8.03
CA ASN A 104 3.54 19.27 -8.51
C ASN A 104 4.71 19.25 -7.52
N LYS A 105 5.94 19.31 -8.03
CA LYS A 105 7.16 19.36 -7.20
C LYS A 105 7.24 20.54 -6.24
N GLN A 106 6.41 21.56 -6.43
CA GLN A 106 6.39 22.77 -5.61
C GLN A 106 5.45 22.67 -4.40
N ASN A 107 4.38 21.88 -4.50
CA ASN A 107 3.36 21.71 -3.47
C ASN A 107 3.48 20.32 -2.82
N VAL A 108 4.69 19.98 -2.38
CA VAL A 108 4.98 18.67 -1.75
C VAL A 108 4.72 18.72 -0.25
N ASN A 109 4.57 17.55 0.35
CA ASN A 109 4.45 17.43 1.79
C ASN A 109 5.61 18.11 2.52
N GLY A 110 5.31 18.93 3.53
CA GLY A 110 6.29 19.70 4.27
C GLY A 110 6.63 21.08 3.68
N THR A 111 5.93 21.53 2.62
CA THR A 111 6.08 22.90 2.10
C THR A 111 5.48 23.91 3.10
N GLU A 112 6.20 24.98 3.37
CA GLU A 112 5.77 26.09 4.20
C GLU A 112 5.29 27.27 3.33
N TYR A 113 4.21 27.94 3.75
CA TYR A 113 3.65 29.11 3.08
C TYR A 113 3.58 30.30 4.03
N ARG A 114 3.95 31.49 3.54
CA ARG A 114 3.81 32.77 4.25
C ARG A 114 3.43 33.88 3.28
N VAL A 115 2.97 35.00 3.79
CA VAL A 115 2.63 36.16 2.96
C VAL A 115 3.36 37.43 3.43
N LEU A 116 3.90 38.16 2.47
CA LEU A 116 4.37 39.54 2.63
C LEU A 116 3.18 40.46 2.38
N ILE A 117 2.92 41.38 3.30
CA ILE A 117 1.80 42.30 3.25
C ILE A 117 2.38 43.71 3.33
N THR A 118 2.09 44.52 2.33
CA THR A 118 2.65 45.87 2.17
C THR A 118 1.55 46.87 2.08
N ASP A 119 1.64 47.96 2.82
CA ASP A 119 0.81 49.17 2.69
C ASP A 119 1.69 50.41 2.42
N ASP A 120 1.10 51.61 2.51
CA ASP A 120 1.87 52.83 2.29
C ASP A 120 2.90 53.10 3.39
N CYS A 121 2.81 52.47 4.55
CA CYS A 121 3.68 52.66 5.71
C CYS A 121 4.77 51.59 5.86
N GLY A 122 4.67 50.43 5.20
CA GLY A 122 5.68 49.40 5.26
C GLY A 122 5.22 48.00 4.88
N THR A 123 6.07 47.03 5.17
CA THR A 123 5.81 45.61 4.89
C THR A 123 5.90 44.82 6.19
N ILE A 124 4.94 43.96 6.42
CA ILE A 124 4.96 42.94 7.48
C ILE A 124 4.90 41.55 6.84
N THR A 125 5.38 40.56 7.59
CA THR A 125 5.41 39.15 7.12
C THR A 125 4.61 38.32 8.09
N SER A 126 3.78 37.43 7.56
CA SER A 126 3.08 36.42 8.38
C SER A 126 4.00 35.37 8.95
N ASP A 127 3.52 34.64 9.95
CA ASP A 127 4.09 33.35 10.31
C ASP A 127 4.01 32.37 9.11
N ALA A 128 4.86 31.37 9.13
CA ALA A 128 4.82 30.31 8.15
C ALA A 128 3.80 29.23 8.53
N ALA A 129 2.95 28.85 7.60
CA ALA A 129 1.97 27.78 7.75
C ALA A 129 2.42 26.53 6.97
N LEU A 130 2.40 25.38 7.62
CA LEU A 130 2.85 24.09 7.06
C LEU A 130 1.75 23.44 6.22
N LEU A 131 2.09 22.91 5.05
CA LEU A 131 1.26 21.98 4.29
C LEU A 131 1.68 20.53 4.64
N SER A 132 0.73 19.74 5.14
CA SER A 132 0.88 18.30 5.34
C SER A 132 0.00 17.54 4.35
N ILE A 133 0.54 16.50 3.71
CA ILE A 133 -0.18 15.74 2.70
C ILE A 133 -0.28 14.28 3.16
N ASN A 134 -1.51 13.83 3.34
CA ASN A 134 -1.84 12.44 3.59
C ASN A 134 -1.75 11.65 2.28
N SER A 135 -1.10 10.49 2.28
CA SER A 135 -0.98 9.68 1.07
C SER A 135 -0.70 8.20 1.34
N ILE A 136 -1.15 7.37 0.42
CA ILE A 136 -0.71 5.96 0.31
C ILE A 136 0.67 5.94 -0.33
N LYS A 137 1.66 5.33 0.34
CA LYS A 137 3.05 5.21 -0.16
C LYS A 137 3.25 3.92 -0.94
N ASP A 138 3.28 2.79 -0.25
CA ASP A 138 3.61 1.52 -0.85
C ASP A 138 2.67 0.41 -0.38
N LEU A 139 2.42 -0.53 -1.28
CA LEU A 139 1.73 -1.78 -1.00
C LEU A 139 2.67 -2.95 -1.30
N THR A 140 2.99 -3.73 -0.25
CA THR A 140 3.85 -4.92 -0.37
C THR A 140 3.02 -6.20 -0.37
N PRO A 141 3.45 -7.24 -1.09
CA PRO A 141 4.60 -7.29 -1.97
C PRO A 141 4.46 -6.32 -3.16
N ALA A 142 5.58 -5.81 -3.65
CA ALA A 142 5.60 -4.83 -4.77
C ALA A 142 5.11 -5.44 -6.10
N VAL A 143 5.21 -6.76 -6.25
CA VAL A 143 4.73 -7.48 -7.44
C VAL A 143 3.20 -7.39 -7.55
N VAL A 144 2.71 -7.05 -8.74
CA VAL A 144 1.27 -6.88 -8.98
C VAL A 144 0.54 -8.22 -8.94
N ASN A 145 1.14 -9.28 -9.50
CA ASN A 145 0.55 -10.61 -9.59
C ASN A 145 1.31 -11.57 -8.67
N SER A 146 0.62 -12.14 -7.71
CA SER A 146 1.14 -13.17 -6.80
C SER A 146 0.41 -14.48 -7.03
N THR A 147 1.15 -15.58 -6.90
CA THR A 147 0.58 -16.93 -7.01
C THR A 147 0.98 -17.73 -5.79
N ILE A 148 0.03 -18.41 -5.17
CA ILE A 148 0.27 -19.31 -4.02
C ILE A 148 -0.42 -20.66 -4.25
N CYS A 149 0.00 -21.66 -3.52
CA CYS A 149 -0.65 -22.96 -3.51
C CYS A 149 -1.92 -22.96 -2.65
N ASN A 150 -2.84 -23.88 -2.91
CA ASN A 150 -3.98 -24.13 -2.04
C ASN A 150 -3.53 -24.38 -0.59
N GLY A 151 -4.22 -23.78 0.37
CA GLY A 151 -3.85 -23.83 1.79
C GLY A 151 -2.72 -22.86 2.18
N GLY A 152 -2.13 -22.15 1.22
CA GLY A 152 -1.07 -21.16 1.46
C GLY A 152 -1.57 -19.89 2.14
N THR A 153 -0.61 -19.04 2.53
CA THR A 153 -0.88 -17.73 3.15
C THR A 153 -0.31 -16.62 2.29
N MET A 154 -1.09 -15.54 2.12
CA MET A 154 -0.67 -14.28 1.50
C MET A 154 -0.86 -13.14 2.49
N THR A 155 0.12 -12.25 2.56
CA THR A 155 0.04 -11.03 3.36
C THR A 155 0.28 -9.82 2.48
N TYR A 156 -0.61 -8.85 2.54
CA TYR A 156 -0.44 -7.52 1.97
C TYR A 156 -0.24 -6.52 3.09
N MET A 157 0.74 -5.63 2.94
CA MET A 157 1.04 -4.59 3.91
C MET A 157 1.08 -3.23 3.20
N LEU A 158 0.32 -2.28 3.71
CA LEU A 158 0.27 -0.91 3.22
C LEU A 158 1.11 0.00 4.11
N SER A 159 1.92 0.86 3.50
CA SER A 159 2.54 2.01 4.16
C SER A 159 1.85 3.31 3.73
N THR A 160 1.67 4.21 4.69
CA THR A 160 1.03 5.51 4.49
C THR A 160 1.90 6.62 5.03
N GLU A 161 1.66 7.83 4.57
CA GLU A 161 2.16 9.07 5.16
C GLU A 161 0.96 9.90 5.61
N GLY A 162 1.00 10.42 6.84
CA GLY A 162 -0.08 11.19 7.43
C GLY A 162 -0.83 10.46 8.55
N ASN A 163 -1.91 11.08 9.02
CA ASN A 163 -2.67 10.63 10.18
C ASN A 163 -3.89 9.80 9.75
N VAL A 164 -3.76 8.49 9.75
CA VAL A 164 -4.90 7.59 9.55
C VAL A 164 -5.80 7.61 10.79
N ILE A 165 -7.09 7.78 10.62
CA ILE A 165 -8.05 7.74 11.73
C ILE A 165 -8.19 6.32 12.30
N SER A 166 -8.76 6.21 13.50
CA SER A 166 -9.09 4.90 14.08
C SER A 166 -10.02 4.12 13.13
N ASN A 167 -9.67 2.87 12.82
CA ASN A 167 -10.35 2.03 11.83
C ASN A 167 -10.39 2.64 10.41
N GLY A 168 -9.40 3.47 10.08
CA GLY A 168 -9.34 4.16 8.79
C GLY A 168 -8.94 3.30 7.61
N TYR A 169 -8.61 2.02 7.78
CA TYR A 169 -8.32 1.10 6.68
C TYR A 169 -9.56 0.25 6.36
N GLN A 170 -9.77 -0.02 5.08
CA GLN A 170 -10.78 -0.96 4.61
C GLN A 170 -10.29 -1.70 3.37
N TRP A 171 -10.01 -2.98 3.52
CA TRP A 171 -9.65 -3.84 2.41
C TRP A 171 -10.88 -4.29 1.63
N SER A 172 -10.70 -4.41 0.31
CA SER A 172 -11.73 -4.88 -0.63
C SER A 172 -11.16 -5.92 -1.58
N TRP A 173 -12.01 -6.80 -2.03
CA TRP A 173 -11.69 -7.89 -2.95
C TRP A 173 -12.64 -7.91 -4.14
N ASN A 174 -12.14 -8.33 -5.30
CA ASN A 174 -12.89 -8.48 -6.53
C ASN A 174 -12.50 -9.78 -7.25
N ASN A 175 -13.47 -10.65 -7.45
CA ASN A 175 -13.33 -11.91 -8.21
C ASN A 175 -13.70 -11.78 -9.69
N GLY A 176 -13.90 -10.58 -10.20
CA GLY A 176 -14.42 -10.28 -11.53
C GLY A 176 -15.88 -9.81 -11.55
N SER A 177 -16.60 -9.90 -10.41
CA SER A 177 -18.01 -9.50 -10.31
C SER A 177 -18.21 -8.13 -9.65
N GLY A 178 -17.13 -7.45 -9.30
CA GLY A 178 -17.15 -6.16 -8.61
C GLY A 178 -16.43 -6.19 -7.25
N TRP A 179 -16.27 -5.02 -6.66
CA TRP A 179 -15.55 -4.86 -5.40
C TRP A 179 -16.48 -5.11 -4.20
N THR A 180 -16.02 -5.94 -3.27
CA THR A 180 -16.70 -6.24 -2.01
C THR A 180 -15.76 -5.90 -0.84
N PHE A 181 -16.29 -5.24 0.18
CA PHE A 181 -15.54 -5.00 1.42
C PHE A 181 -15.29 -6.32 2.16
N LEU A 182 -14.08 -6.49 2.65
CA LEU A 182 -13.70 -7.65 3.44
C LEU A 182 -14.02 -7.42 4.92
N SER A 183 -14.33 -8.51 5.61
CA SER A 183 -14.48 -8.56 7.08
C SER A 183 -13.59 -9.66 7.63
N ASP A 184 -13.09 -9.48 8.85
CA ASP A 184 -12.30 -10.50 9.54
C ASP A 184 -13.14 -11.76 9.79
N GLY A 185 -12.53 -12.91 9.56
CA GLY A 185 -13.12 -14.23 9.67
C GLY A 185 -12.84 -15.12 8.45
N GLY A 186 -13.04 -16.42 8.59
CA GLY A 186 -12.71 -17.38 7.55
C GLY A 186 -11.22 -17.33 7.17
N ALA A 187 -10.94 -17.00 5.91
CA ALA A 187 -9.56 -16.87 5.41
C ALA A 187 -8.93 -15.49 5.70
N TYR A 188 -9.68 -14.49 6.11
CA TYR A 188 -9.23 -13.10 6.19
C TYR A 188 -9.02 -12.63 7.63
N SER A 189 -7.94 -11.86 7.85
CA SER A 189 -7.69 -11.13 9.09
C SER A 189 -6.97 -9.81 8.81
N GLY A 190 -7.21 -8.80 9.65
CA GLY A 190 -6.65 -7.46 9.49
C GLY A 190 -7.34 -6.62 8.43
N THR A 191 -8.59 -6.90 8.10
CA THR A 191 -9.35 -6.25 7.02
C THR A 191 -9.58 -4.75 7.22
N THR A 192 -9.41 -4.26 8.45
CA THR A 192 -9.49 -2.84 8.82
C THR A 192 -8.16 -2.32 9.39
N THR A 193 -7.06 -2.94 9.02
CA THR A 193 -5.70 -2.53 9.44
C THR A 193 -4.80 -2.30 8.22
N SER A 194 -3.59 -1.79 8.45
CA SER A 194 -2.59 -1.63 7.38
C SER A 194 -2.11 -2.96 6.79
N GLN A 195 -2.40 -4.09 7.44
CA GLN A 195 -1.98 -5.42 7.02
C GLN A 195 -3.18 -6.34 6.84
N LEU A 196 -3.39 -6.84 5.63
CA LEU A 196 -4.33 -7.92 5.34
C LEU A 196 -3.57 -9.24 5.27
N THR A 197 -4.03 -10.23 6.02
CA THR A 197 -3.55 -11.61 5.93
C THR A 197 -4.67 -12.52 5.41
N ILE A 198 -4.33 -13.33 4.40
CA ILE A 198 -5.20 -14.33 3.79
C ILE A 198 -4.58 -15.69 4.12
N SER A 199 -5.19 -16.45 5.04
CA SER A 199 -4.67 -17.75 5.53
C SER A 199 -5.50 -18.90 4.99
N ASN A 200 -4.86 -20.07 4.81
CA ASN A 200 -5.51 -21.28 4.27
C ASN A 200 -6.28 -20.98 2.98
N ALA A 201 -5.69 -20.17 2.11
CA ALA A 201 -6.33 -19.70 0.90
C ALA A 201 -6.68 -20.84 -0.05
N THR A 202 -7.87 -20.78 -0.62
CA THR A 202 -8.35 -21.68 -1.67
C THR A 202 -8.56 -20.89 -2.96
N VAL A 203 -8.92 -21.52 -4.04
CA VAL A 203 -9.26 -20.85 -5.31
C VAL A 203 -10.32 -19.75 -5.14
N ALA A 204 -11.17 -19.83 -4.10
CA ALA A 204 -12.19 -18.83 -3.80
C ALA A 204 -11.59 -17.47 -3.39
N GLN A 205 -10.35 -17.43 -2.92
CA GLN A 205 -9.64 -16.19 -2.59
C GLN A 205 -8.84 -15.62 -3.78
N SER A 206 -8.87 -16.27 -4.94
CA SER A 206 -8.29 -15.68 -6.15
C SER A 206 -9.05 -14.42 -6.56
N GLY A 207 -8.31 -13.40 -7.01
CA GLY A 207 -8.90 -12.12 -7.41
C GLY A 207 -7.99 -10.95 -7.16
N SER A 208 -8.53 -9.75 -7.34
CA SER A 208 -7.83 -8.48 -7.10
C SER A 208 -8.14 -7.94 -5.72
N TYR A 209 -7.14 -7.38 -5.08
CA TYR A 209 -7.21 -6.78 -3.74
C TYR A 209 -6.79 -5.32 -3.79
N ARG A 210 -7.50 -4.48 -3.06
CA ARG A 210 -7.17 -3.06 -2.84
C ARG A 210 -7.55 -2.64 -1.44
N VAL A 211 -7.05 -1.49 -1.01
CA VAL A 211 -7.36 -0.90 0.28
C VAL A 211 -7.76 0.56 0.13
N SER A 212 -8.77 0.98 0.86
CA SER A 212 -9.12 2.38 1.07
C SER A 212 -8.60 2.82 2.43
N VAL A 213 -8.08 4.04 2.50
CA VAL A 213 -7.55 4.62 3.73
C VAL A 213 -8.24 5.95 3.97
N THR A 214 -8.77 6.12 5.17
CA THR A 214 -9.36 7.39 5.64
C THR A 214 -8.36 8.09 6.55
N PHE A 215 -8.01 9.32 6.19
CA PHE A 215 -7.09 10.17 6.94
C PHE A 215 -7.85 11.30 7.62
N ALA A 216 -7.30 11.78 8.73
CA ALA A 216 -7.74 13.06 9.34
C ALA A 216 -7.21 14.23 8.51
N THR A 217 -8.05 15.25 8.32
CA THR A 217 -7.68 16.53 7.74
C THR A 217 -7.55 17.60 8.81
N LEU A 218 -6.92 18.72 8.52
CA LEU A 218 -6.73 19.83 9.43
C LEU A 218 -7.04 21.16 8.72
N ASN A 219 -7.89 21.97 9.35
CA ASN A 219 -8.29 23.33 8.89
C ASN A 219 -8.93 23.36 7.50
N GLN A 220 -9.57 22.27 7.09
CA GLN A 220 -10.37 22.22 5.88
C GLN A 220 -11.70 23.00 6.07
N PRO A 221 -12.38 23.41 4.97
CA PRO A 221 -13.67 24.04 5.03
C PRO A 221 -14.67 23.28 5.91
N PRO A 222 -15.62 23.95 6.59
CA PRO A 222 -16.55 23.29 7.50
C PRO A 222 -17.32 22.18 6.80
N GLY A 223 -17.19 20.95 7.30
CA GLY A 223 -17.98 19.79 6.87
C GLY A 223 -17.21 18.54 6.46
N ASP A 224 -15.90 18.61 6.22
CA ASP A 224 -15.11 17.43 5.86
C ASP A 224 -13.82 17.29 6.70
N PRO A 225 -13.93 16.70 7.93
CA PRO A 225 -12.77 16.49 8.79
C PRO A 225 -11.87 15.34 8.35
N THR A 226 -12.21 14.65 7.26
CA THR A 226 -11.48 13.47 6.76
C THR A 226 -11.39 13.46 5.25
N CYS A 227 -10.35 12.81 4.74
CA CYS A 227 -10.25 12.50 3.32
C CYS A 227 -9.98 11.00 3.11
N VAL A 228 -10.40 10.46 1.98
CA VAL A 228 -10.26 9.03 1.66
C VAL A 228 -9.42 8.84 0.42
N GLU A 229 -8.36 8.05 0.54
CA GLU A 229 -7.61 7.54 -0.60
C GLU A 229 -7.87 6.04 -0.81
N THR A 230 -7.92 5.61 -2.05
CA THR A 230 -8.02 4.19 -2.41
C THR A 230 -6.84 3.81 -3.30
N SER A 231 -6.27 2.64 -3.06
CA SER A 231 -5.10 2.14 -3.78
C SER A 231 -5.44 1.62 -5.20
N PHE A 232 -6.23 2.36 -5.98
CA PHE A 232 -6.62 1.95 -7.34
C PHE A 232 -5.44 1.63 -8.25
N THR A 233 -4.37 2.40 -8.15
CA THR A 233 -3.15 2.20 -8.97
C THR A 233 -2.19 1.16 -8.37
N ARG A 234 -2.51 0.63 -7.19
CA ARG A 234 -1.68 -0.32 -6.43
C ARG A 234 -2.44 -1.61 -6.10
N GLU A 235 -3.40 -1.98 -6.95
CA GLU A 235 -4.11 -3.25 -6.82
C GLU A 235 -3.15 -4.43 -6.92
N ARG A 236 -3.46 -5.51 -6.19
CA ARG A 236 -2.69 -6.75 -6.17
C ARG A 236 -3.57 -7.92 -6.57
N ASN A 237 -3.13 -8.68 -7.54
CA ASN A 237 -3.83 -9.88 -7.98
C ASN A 237 -3.24 -11.10 -7.28
N LEU A 238 -4.11 -11.90 -6.71
CA LEU A 238 -3.79 -13.19 -6.12
C LEU A 238 -4.38 -14.31 -6.96
N LEU A 239 -3.53 -15.25 -7.38
CA LEU A 239 -3.94 -16.52 -7.93
C LEU A 239 -3.65 -17.62 -6.91
N VAL A 240 -4.68 -18.29 -6.44
CA VAL A 240 -4.53 -19.50 -5.61
C VAL A 240 -4.70 -20.71 -6.51
N ARG A 241 -3.70 -21.57 -6.55
CA ARG A 241 -3.73 -22.79 -7.34
C ARG A 241 -4.76 -23.78 -6.79
N THR A 242 -5.30 -24.63 -7.65
CA THR A 242 -6.13 -25.76 -7.22
C THR A 242 -5.34 -26.72 -6.35
N PRO A 243 -5.99 -27.51 -5.47
CA PRO A 243 -5.29 -28.56 -4.73
C PRO A 243 -4.53 -29.49 -5.67
N LEU A 244 -3.33 -29.92 -5.23
CA LEU A 244 -2.59 -30.97 -5.94
C LEU A 244 -3.30 -32.31 -5.67
N VAL A 245 -3.73 -32.99 -6.74
CA VAL A 245 -4.46 -34.27 -6.69
C VAL A 245 -3.48 -35.41 -6.97
N PRO A 246 -3.44 -36.45 -6.12
CA PRO A 246 -2.56 -37.58 -6.30
C PRO A 246 -2.78 -38.33 -7.63
N PRO A 247 -1.74 -38.97 -8.17
CA PRO A 247 -1.91 -39.94 -9.24
C PRO A 247 -2.71 -41.15 -8.75
N VAL A 248 -3.42 -41.81 -9.65
CA VAL A 248 -4.17 -43.03 -9.33
C VAL A 248 -3.48 -44.24 -9.94
N ALA A 249 -2.90 -45.09 -9.10
CA ALA A 249 -2.23 -46.29 -9.54
C ALA A 249 -3.23 -47.39 -9.92
N SER A 250 -2.80 -48.34 -10.76
CA SER A 250 -3.57 -49.52 -11.19
C SER A 250 -4.01 -50.40 -10.01
N ASP A 251 -4.87 -51.38 -10.30
CA ASP A 251 -5.43 -52.28 -9.30
C ASP A 251 -4.39 -53.30 -8.76
N ASN A 252 -4.75 -53.93 -7.63
CA ASN A 252 -3.99 -55.03 -7.01
C ASN A 252 -3.87 -56.20 -7.95
N GLN A 253 -2.80 -56.97 -7.79
CA GLN A 253 -2.54 -58.20 -8.56
C GLN A 253 -2.29 -59.38 -7.64
N GLN A 254 -2.53 -60.60 -8.16
CA GLN A 254 -2.20 -61.84 -7.50
C GLN A 254 -1.42 -62.73 -8.49
N ILE A 255 -0.27 -63.19 -8.09
CA ILE A 255 0.63 -64.02 -8.93
C ILE A 255 1.15 -65.22 -8.16
N CYS A 256 1.69 -66.23 -8.86
CA CYS A 256 2.42 -67.30 -8.24
C CYS A 256 3.87 -66.87 -7.94
N TYR A 257 4.49 -67.53 -6.98
CA TYR A 257 5.91 -67.34 -6.63
C TYR A 257 6.82 -67.43 -7.86
N GLY A 258 7.67 -66.40 -8.00
CA GLY A 258 8.65 -66.31 -9.10
C GLY A 258 8.07 -65.83 -10.44
N ASN A 259 6.78 -65.50 -10.53
CA ASN A 259 6.20 -65.02 -11.78
C ASN A 259 6.38 -63.48 -11.91
N LEU A 260 6.33 -63.02 -13.16
CA LEU A 260 6.31 -61.60 -13.51
C LEU A 260 4.88 -61.03 -13.34
N PRO A 261 4.72 -59.94 -12.58
CA PRO A 261 3.46 -59.19 -12.56
C PRO A 261 3.18 -58.48 -13.91
N SER A 262 1.94 -58.13 -14.14
CA SER A 262 1.61 -57.17 -15.19
C SER A 262 2.18 -55.78 -14.84
N ALA A 263 2.49 -54.99 -15.86
CA ALA A 263 2.98 -53.64 -15.67
C ALA A 263 1.99 -52.80 -14.82
N LEU A 264 2.51 -52.07 -13.85
CA LEU A 264 1.79 -51.08 -13.09
C LEU A 264 1.66 -49.81 -13.94
N THR A 265 0.49 -49.22 -13.95
CA THR A 265 0.22 -47.96 -14.65
C THR A 265 -0.43 -46.96 -13.69
N ALA A 266 -0.36 -45.66 -14.01
CA ALA A 266 -1.03 -44.64 -13.22
C ALA A 266 -1.69 -43.59 -14.10
N ILE A 267 -2.86 -43.11 -13.65
CA ILE A 267 -3.45 -41.88 -14.14
C ILE A 267 -2.63 -40.71 -13.57
N PRO A 268 -2.26 -39.71 -14.39
CA PRO A 268 -1.43 -38.59 -13.94
C PRO A 268 -2.04 -37.81 -12.76
N ALA A 269 -1.18 -37.18 -11.97
CA ALA A 269 -1.58 -36.14 -11.03
C ALA A 269 -2.21 -34.93 -11.75
N SER A 270 -2.98 -34.14 -11.00
CA SER A 270 -3.59 -32.91 -11.51
C SER A 270 -3.59 -31.82 -10.47
N GLY A 271 -3.91 -30.56 -10.86
CA GLY A 271 -3.91 -29.42 -9.94
C GLY A 271 -2.52 -28.89 -9.64
N GLY A 272 -2.36 -28.23 -8.48
CA GLY A 272 -1.10 -27.52 -8.16
C GLY A 272 -0.75 -26.47 -9.18
N SER A 273 0.53 -26.33 -9.49
CA SER A 273 1.04 -25.41 -10.52
C SER A 273 1.14 -26.05 -11.91
N GLY A 274 0.75 -27.35 -12.03
CA GLY A 274 0.83 -28.19 -13.22
C GLY A 274 0.90 -27.51 -14.58
N PRO A 275 1.12 -28.24 -15.69
CA PRO A 275 1.10 -29.70 -15.83
C PRO A 275 2.47 -30.40 -15.64
N ASN A 276 3.50 -29.69 -15.19
CA ASN A 276 4.85 -30.23 -15.08
C ASN A 276 5.03 -31.02 -13.77
N TYR A 277 4.68 -32.30 -13.80
CA TYR A 277 4.90 -33.19 -12.67
C TYR A 277 6.10 -34.12 -12.93
N THR A 278 6.89 -34.39 -11.87
CA THR A 278 7.87 -35.47 -11.86
C THR A 278 7.28 -36.65 -11.09
N TYR A 279 7.57 -37.88 -11.55
CA TYR A 279 7.05 -39.11 -10.96
C TYR A 279 8.18 -39.96 -10.43
N GLN A 280 7.88 -40.75 -9.39
CA GLN A 280 8.77 -41.78 -8.86
C GLN A 280 7.98 -42.94 -8.30
N TRP A 281 8.19 -44.19 -8.83
CA TRP A 281 7.67 -45.39 -8.22
C TRP A 281 8.49 -45.77 -7.00
N GLN A 282 7.78 -46.27 -5.98
CA GLN A 282 8.36 -46.83 -4.78
C GLN A 282 7.86 -48.25 -4.54
N SER A 283 8.66 -49.10 -3.91
CA SER A 283 8.26 -50.43 -3.42
C SER A 283 8.36 -50.49 -1.89
N SER A 284 7.59 -51.42 -1.31
CA SER A 284 7.59 -51.68 0.13
C SER A 284 7.28 -53.15 0.40
N PRO A 285 7.99 -53.80 1.34
CA PRO A 285 7.67 -55.17 1.77
C PRO A 285 6.47 -55.23 2.73
N ASN A 286 6.07 -54.12 3.33
CA ASN A 286 5.10 -54.09 4.43
C ASN A 286 4.02 -52.99 4.29
N GLY A 287 4.08 -52.14 3.26
CA GLY A 287 3.17 -51.00 3.04
C GLY A 287 3.43 -49.76 3.89
N PHE A 288 4.48 -49.79 4.75
CA PHE A 288 4.84 -48.70 5.66
C PHE A 288 6.21 -48.10 5.33
N THR A 289 7.20 -48.93 5.05
CA THR A 289 8.56 -48.47 4.72
C THR A 289 8.74 -48.50 3.20
N TRP A 290 8.96 -47.36 2.60
CA TRP A 290 9.01 -47.20 1.15
C TRP A 290 10.43 -46.88 0.65
N THR A 291 10.81 -47.48 -0.47
CA THR A 291 12.10 -47.26 -1.13
C THR A 291 11.87 -46.88 -2.59
N ASP A 292 12.57 -45.86 -3.08
CA ASP A 292 12.55 -45.48 -4.48
C ASP A 292 13.08 -46.58 -5.39
N ILE A 293 12.38 -46.81 -6.48
CA ILE A 293 12.81 -47.74 -7.52
C ILE A 293 13.63 -46.98 -8.55
N THR A 294 14.92 -47.21 -8.61
CA THR A 294 15.84 -46.52 -9.50
C THR A 294 15.35 -46.54 -10.96
N GLY A 295 15.24 -45.40 -11.59
CA GLY A 295 14.83 -45.25 -12.99
C GLY A 295 13.33 -45.40 -13.27
N ALA A 296 12.50 -45.70 -12.26
CA ALA A 296 11.04 -45.81 -12.41
C ALA A 296 10.38 -44.45 -12.22
N ASN A 297 10.52 -43.54 -13.19
CA ASN A 297 10.16 -42.14 -13.12
C ASN A 297 9.09 -41.69 -14.15
N ILE A 298 8.38 -42.68 -14.73
CA ILE A 298 7.24 -42.42 -15.63
C ILE A 298 5.97 -43.07 -15.08
N LEU A 299 4.83 -42.84 -15.72
CA LEU A 299 3.54 -43.36 -15.27
C LEU A 299 3.34 -44.86 -15.39
N SER A 300 4.31 -45.57 -15.97
CA SER A 300 4.30 -47.06 -16.08
C SER A 300 5.57 -47.64 -15.48
N TYR A 301 5.42 -48.75 -14.76
CA TYR A 301 6.55 -49.52 -14.21
C TYR A 301 6.29 -51.02 -14.35
N SER A 302 7.27 -51.77 -14.82
CA SER A 302 7.22 -53.23 -14.92
C SER A 302 8.03 -53.84 -13.78
N PRO A 303 7.39 -54.40 -12.74
CA PRO A 303 8.11 -55.05 -11.66
C PRO A 303 8.84 -56.31 -12.15
N PRO A 304 9.96 -56.70 -11.54
CA PRO A 304 10.62 -57.99 -11.81
C PRO A 304 9.77 -59.15 -11.28
N ALA A 305 10.21 -60.38 -11.55
CA ALA A 305 9.64 -61.57 -10.94
C ALA A 305 9.70 -61.48 -9.40
N LEU A 306 8.55 -61.73 -8.72
CA LEU A 306 8.45 -61.56 -7.27
C LEU A 306 8.46 -62.91 -6.54
N MET A 307 9.27 -62.94 -5.46
CA MET A 307 9.36 -64.07 -4.53
C MET A 307 8.55 -63.83 -3.25
N ALA A 308 8.08 -62.59 -3.02
CA ALA A 308 7.32 -62.20 -1.84
C ALA A 308 6.31 -61.15 -2.19
N THR A 309 5.21 -61.09 -1.43
CA THR A 309 4.19 -60.06 -1.50
C THR A 309 4.84 -58.67 -1.34
N THR A 310 4.55 -57.78 -2.27
CA THR A 310 5.20 -56.47 -2.36
C THR A 310 4.14 -55.39 -2.63
N TYR A 311 4.27 -54.25 -1.97
CA TYR A 311 3.46 -53.08 -2.20
C TYR A 311 4.21 -52.11 -3.10
N TYR A 312 3.43 -51.37 -3.93
CA TYR A 312 3.93 -50.31 -4.81
C TYR A 312 3.09 -49.08 -4.68
N ARG A 313 3.70 -47.93 -4.86
CA ARG A 313 3.01 -46.63 -5.01
C ARG A 313 3.79 -45.74 -5.96
N ILE A 314 3.10 -44.76 -6.54
CA ILE A 314 3.75 -43.72 -7.33
C ILE A 314 3.61 -42.38 -6.62
N ILE A 315 4.70 -41.63 -6.60
CA ILE A 315 4.77 -40.26 -6.10
C ILE A 315 4.64 -39.32 -7.29
N ALA A 316 3.93 -38.21 -7.12
CA ALA A 316 3.96 -37.06 -8.02
C ALA A 316 4.41 -35.83 -7.26
N THR A 317 5.39 -35.12 -7.81
CA THR A 317 5.92 -33.88 -7.28
C THR A 317 5.61 -32.76 -8.27
N ASP A 318 5.00 -31.67 -7.80
CA ASP A 318 4.69 -30.49 -8.62
C ASP A 318 6.00 -29.77 -8.99
N GLY A 319 6.30 -29.68 -10.27
CA GLY A 319 7.49 -28.99 -10.81
C GLY A 319 7.25 -27.53 -11.19
N GLY A 320 6.08 -26.99 -10.92
CA GLY A 320 5.72 -25.61 -11.27
C GLY A 320 6.21 -24.56 -10.27
N THR A 321 5.85 -23.32 -10.53
CA THR A 321 6.13 -22.19 -9.64
C THR A 321 4.81 -21.49 -9.27
N PRO A 322 4.46 -21.39 -7.98
CA PRO A 322 5.16 -21.97 -6.82
C PRO A 322 5.12 -23.51 -6.83
N HIS A 323 6.08 -24.13 -6.14
CA HIS A 323 6.07 -25.58 -5.93
C HIS A 323 5.01 -25.96 -4.91
N CYS A 324 3.94 -26.66 -5.36
CA CYS A 324 2.77 -26.96 -4.51
C CYS A 324 2.88 -28.33 -3.78
N GLY A 325 4.05 -28.90 -3.74
CA GLY A 325 4.34 -30.06 -2.89
C GLY A 325 4.40 -31.39 -3.64
N THR A 326 4.26 -32.46 -2.86
CA THR A 326 4.37 -33.85 -3.31
C THR A 326 3.16 -34.63 -2.78
N VAL A 327 2.60 -35.50 -3.63
CA VAL A 327 1.44 -36.36 -3.29
C VAL A 327 1.73 -37.80 -3.68
N TYR A 328 1.04 -38.72 -3.05
CA TYR A 328 1.26 -40.17 -3.18
C TYR A 328 -0.05 -40.83 -3.65
N SER A 329 0.08 -41.78 -4.59
CA SER A 329 -1.04 -42.67 -4.92
C SER A 329 -1.45 -43.56 -3.75
N GLY A 330 -2.61 -44.15 -3.80
CA GLY A 330 -2.91 -45.38 -3.05
C GLY A 330 -1.86 -46.44 -3.32
N SER A 331 -1.66 -47.37 -2.39
CA SER A 331 -0.75 -48.50 -2.57
C SER A 331 -1.43 -49.57 -3.43
N VAL A 332 -0.64 -50.13 -4.35
CA VAL A 332 -0.97 -51.36 -5.12
C VAL A 332 -0.33 -52.55 -4.44
N LEU A 333 -1.11 -53.56 -4.10
CA LEU A 333 -0.61 -54.82 -3.56
C LEU A 333 -0.44 -55.84 -4.67
N ILE A 334 0.77 -56.39 -4.83
CA ILE A 334 1.00 -57.60 -5.61
C ILE A 334 1.18 -58.76 -4.63
N PHE A 335 0.10 -59.52 -4.47
CA PHE A 335 0.11 -60.68 -3.59
C PHE A 335 0.78 -61.88 -4.27
N VAL A 336 1.78 -62.50 -3.62
CA VAL A 336 2.49 -63.65 -4.13
C VAL A 336 2.04 -64.93 -3.40
N ASN A 337 1.38 -65.84 -4.13
CA ASN A 337 1.05 -67.17 -3.63
C ASN A 337 2.36 -67.98 -3.46
N GLN A 338 2.62 -68.36 -2.23
CA GLN A 338 3.81 -69.18 -1.93
C GLN A 338 3.67 -70.59 -2.48
N ILE A 339 4.81 -71.21 -2.81
CA ILE A 339 4.85 -72.62 -3.15
C ILE A 339 4.39 -73.44 -1.95
N PRO A 340 3.45 -74.37 -2.08
CA PRO A 340 3.08 -75.26 -0.97
C PRO A 340 4.29 -75.99 -0.45
N ALA A 341 4.49 -76.04 0.87
CA ALA A 341 5.50 -76.91 1.46
C ALA A 341 5.12 -78.40 1.20
N THR A 342 5.88 -79.05 0.40
CA THR A 342 5.69 -80.53 0.19
C THR A 342 6.22 -81.28 1.42
N SER A 343 5.32 -81.89 2.20
CA SER A 343 5.75 -82.85 3.21
C SER A 343 6.41 -84.05 2.53
N PRO A 344 7.53 -84.59 3.01
CA PRO A 344 8.10 -85.80 2.46
C PRO A 344 7.11 -86.97 2.63
N ILE A 345 6.75 -87.59 1.50
CA ILE A 345 5.93 -88.81 1.51
C ILE A 345 6.82 -89.93 1.96
N TYR A 346 6.72 -90.37 3.21
CA TYR A 346 7.37 -91.63 3.67
C TYR A 346 6.54 -92.80 3.20
N HIS A 347 7.04 -93.53 2.17
CA HIS A 347 6.49 -94.80 1.84
C HIS A 347 6.89 -95.81 2.94
N ARG A 348 5.91 -96.43 3.59
CA ARG A 348 6.13 -97.62 4.46
C ARG A 348 6.17 -98.91 3.63
#